data_aa17a631bc9218a0b086df4537603ca2
#
_entry.id   aa17a631bc9218a0b086df4537603ca2
#
_cell.length_a   1.000
_cell.length_b   1.000
_cell.length_c   1.000
_cell.angle_alpha   90.00
_cell.angle_beta   90.00
_cell.angle_gamma   90.00
#
_symmetry.space_group_name_H-M   'P 1'
#
loop_
_entity.id
_entity.type
_entity.pdbx_description
1 polymer ?
#
loop_
_entity_poly.entity_id
_entity_poly.type
_entity_poly.pdbx_seq_one_letter_code
_entity_poly.pdbx_strand_id
1 'polypeptide(L)'
;GINFNITETYNPVYQVNAEEIDNSSVNVYWSWDKIAAEFELIDFETGDFSQADFNNDVTPNYPWVITETAYEGNYAIKSTCEGVSSGQSIIEITVDVPEDGVMSYYHKVSSEQAWDLAGFYIDNVQMTTASGEVDWTYKEFPVSAGTHTYSWRYVKDGSFDNGQDAFWLDNITLFKQPEPFTGGWLHYDDGTYASSIGTGQPSPCYWGVSFPDTEEYAGYSVTKLAVYDAAPDYAGTYTANVYFGGTNAPGTLVSTQEVTLTGVADFVEI
;
A
#
# COMPACT_ATOMS: atom_id res chain seq x y z
N GLY A 1 14.97 -29.89 -5.16
CA GLY A 1 14.81 -28.45 -5.05
C GLY A 1 14.27 -28.11 -3.66
N ILE A 2 14.71 -27.05 -3.11
CA ILE A 2 14.26 -26.55 -1.82
C ILE A 2 13.43 -25.31 -2.13
N ASN A 3 12.17 -25.22 -1.68
CA ASN A 3 11.35 -24.02 -1.79
C ASN A 3 11.33 -23.32 -0.44
N PHE A 4 11.59 -22.02 -0.42
CA PHE A 4 11.34 -21.20 0.76
C PHE A 4 9.90 -20.71 0.70
N ASN A 5 9.21 -20.80 1.82
CA ASN A 5 7.85 -20.33 1.95
C ASN A 5 7.80 -19.19 2.95
N ILE A 6 7.46 -18.01 2.49
CA ILE A 6 7.32 -16.80 3.32
C ILE A 6 6.01 -16.17 2.92
N THR A 7 5.06 -15.97 3.86
CA THR A 7 3.68 -15.60 3.53
C THR A 7 3.48 -14.11 3.41
N GLU A 8 3.34 -13.60 2.21
CA GLU A 8 2.64 -12.36 1.93
C GLU A 8 1.82 -12.47 0.65
N THR A 9 0.68 -11.76 0.60
CA THR A 9 -0.14 -11.59 -0.58
C THR A 9 0.47 -10.56 -1.53
N TYR A 10 1.63 -10.86 -2.11
CA TYR A 10 2.13 -10.14 -3.27
C TYR A 10 2.45 -11.07 -4.43
N ASN A 11 2.14 -10.61 -5.63
CA ASN A 11 2.09 -11.38 -6.87
C ASN A 11 3.25 -12.35 -7.08
N PRO A 12 2.94 -13.54 -7.65
CA PRO A 12 3.94 -14.53 -7.96
C PRO A 12 4.98 -13.96 -8.93
N VAL A 13 6.21 -14.48 -8.84
CA VAL A 13 7.24 -14.26 -9.87
C VAL A 13 6.66 -14.70 -11.23
N TYR A 14 6.33 -13.75 -12.09
CA TYR A 14 5.65 -14.04 -13.35
C TYR A 14 6.53 -14.75 -14.38
N GLN A 15 7.83 -14.61 -14.26
CA GLN A 15 8.75 -15.27 -15.19
C GLN A 15 10.09 -15.57 -14.52
N VAL A 16 10.43 -16.84 -14.44
CA VAL A 16 11.79 -17.31 -14.13
C VAL A 16 12.40 -17.79 -15.45
N ASN A 17 13.46 -17.13 -15.88
CA ASN A 17 14.25 -17.57 -17.01
C ASN A 17 15.59 -18.11 -16.50
N ALA A 18 16.00 -19.26 -17.02
CA ALA A 18 17.31 -19.83 -16.74
C ALA A 18 18.10 -19.91 -18.03
N GLU A 19 19.30 -19.34 -18.04
CA GLU A 19 20.25 -19.42 -19.14
C GLU A 19 21.48 -20.22 -18.69
N GLU A 20 21.77 -21.30 -19.41
CA GLU A 20 22.97 -22.10 -19.18
C GLU A 20 24.20 -21.32 -19.66
N ILE A 21 25.12 -21.04 -18.73
CA ILE A 21 26.38 -20.36 -19.05
C ILE A 21 27.43 -21.39 -19.50
N ASP A 22 27.48 -22.53 -18.82
CA ASP A 22 28.35 -23.69 -19.10
C ASP A 22 27.79 -24.94 -18.39
N ASN A 23 28.45 -26.08 -18.56
CA ASN A 23 28.04 -27.36 -17.98
C ASN A 23 28.01 -27.38 -16.42
N SER A 24 28.32 -26.27 -15.75
CA SER A 24 28.39 -26.16 -14.29
C SER A 24 27.71 -24.90 -13.71
N SER A 25 27.23 -24.01 -14.58
CA SER A 25 26.71 -22.70 -14.15
C SER A 25 25.45 -22.34 -14.92
N VAL A 26 24.42 -21.90 -14.19
CA VAL A 26 23.15 -21.41 -14.73
C VAL A 26 22.89 -20.03 -14.15
N ASN A 27 22.65 -19.05 -15.02
CA ASN A 27 22.09 -17.79 -14.60
C ASN A 27 20.57 -17.92 -14.50
N VAL A 28 20.02 -17.63 -13.34
CA VAL A 28 18.57 -17.58 -13.13
C VAL A 28 18.18 -16.10 -13.02
N TYR A 29 17.34 -15.65 -13.95
CA TYR A 29 16.79 -14.32 -13.97
C TYR A 29 15.32 -14.41 -13.60
N TRP A 30 14.85 -13.53 -12.74
CA TRP A 30 13.43 -13.32 -12.50
C TRP A 30 13.09 -11.85 -12.74
N SER A 31 11.97 -11.63 -13.37
CA SER A 31 11.37 -10.31 -13.45
C SER A 31 10.15 -10.27 -12.55
N TRP A 32 10.05 -9.21 -11.81
CA TRP A 32 8.83 -8.81 -11.15
C TRP A 32 8.03 -8.02 -12.17
N ASP A 33 6.88 -8.52 -12.58
CA ASP A 33 5.91 -7.60 -13.16
C ASP A 33 5.48 -6.69 -12.02
N LYS A 34 5.79 -5.40 -12.15
CA LYS A 34 5.28 -4.39 -11.24
C LYS A 34 3.76 -4.58 -11.21
N ILE A 35 3.20 -4.90 -10.03
CA ILE A 35 1.76 -4.90 -9.87
C ILE A 35 1.33 -3.50 -10.25
N ALA A 36 0.41 -3.39 -11.20
CA ALA A 36 -0.21 -2.10 -11.48
C ALA A 36 -0.79 -1.61 -10.16
N ALA A 37 -0.41 -0.41 -9.76
CA ALA A 37 -0.94 0.16 -8.53
C ALA A 37 -2.46 0.15 -8.60
N GLU A 38 -3.10 -0.43 -7.60
CA GLU A 38 -4.56 -0.46 -7.51
C GLU A 38 -5.06 0.88 -6.98
N PHE A 39 -6.24 1.28 -7.43
CA PHE A 39 -6.93 2.44 -6.91
C PHE A 39 -8.07 1.97 -6.01
N GLU A 40 -8.27 2.67 -4.92
CA GLU A 40 -9.39 2.48 -4.01
C GLU A 40 -10.36 3.64 -4.15
N LEU A 41 -11.65 3.31 -4.21
CA LEU A 41 -12.75 4.26 -4.18
C LEU A 41 -13.26 4.35 -2.74
N ILE A 42 -13.20 5.54 -2.17
CA ILE A 42 -13.76 5.87 -0.86
C ILE A 42 -15.07 6.60 -1.12
N ASP A 43 -16.18 5.89 -0.98
CA ASP A 43 -17.55 6.34 -1.28
C ASP A 43 -18.39 6.60 -0.04
N PHE A 44 -17.80 6.39 1.16
CA PHE A 44 -18.45 6.57 2.47
C PHE A 44 -19.72 5.75 2.72
N GLU A 45 -20.04 4.77 1.85
CA GLU A 45 -21.25 3.94 1.95
C GLU A 45 -21.25 3.00 3.17
N THR A 46 -20.15 2.88 3.89
CA THR A 46 -20.10 2.27 5.23
C THR A 46 -20.84 3.10 6.30
N GLY A 47 -21.13 4.39 6.03
CA GLY A 47 -21.72 5.31 6.97
C GLY A 47 -20.77 5.82 8.06
N ASP A 48 -19.46 5.64 7.85
CA ASP A 48 -18.40 6.09 8.74
C ASP A 48 -17.09 6.36 7.96
N PHE A 49 -15.97 6.60 8.66
CA PHE A 49 -14.66 6.87 8.08
C PHE A 49 -13.78 5.61 7.96
N SER A 50 -14.33 4.39 8.11
CA SER A 50 -13.55 3.15 8.21
C SER A 50 -12.88 2.71 6.89
N GLN A 51 -13.26 3.30 5.76
CA GLN A 51 -12.69 2.95 4.45
C GLN A 51 -11.26 3.46 4.27
N ALA A 52 -10.82 4.47 5.02
CA ALA A 52 -9.47 5.01 4.95
C ALA A 52 -9.06 5.69 6.24
N ASP A 53 -7.75 5.82 6.47
CA ASP A 53 -7.20 6.38 7.72
C ASP A 53 -7.13 7.92 7.65
N PHE A 54 -8.31 8.54 7.73
CA PHE A 54 -8.42 9.99 7.75
C PHE A 54 -8.00 10.59 9.10
N ASN A 55 -7.12 11.58 9.06
CA ASN A 55 -6.89 12.48 10.19
C ASN A 55 -8.00 13.55 10.23
N ASN A 56 -9.01 13.33 11.04
CA ASN A 56 -10.15 14.22 11.25
C ASN A 56 -10.01 15.09 12.53
N ASP A 57 -8.85 15.04 13.18
CA ASP A 57 -8.55 15.78 14.41
C ASP A 57 -7.71 17.06 14.17
N VAL A 58 -7.45 17.41 12.92
CA VAL A 58 -6.70 18.64 12.55
C VAL A 58 -7.41 19.89 13.09
N THR A 59 -8.74 19.89 13.04
CA THR A 59 -9.60 20.93 13.63
C THR A 59 -10.60 20.30 14.60
N PRO A 60 -10.19 19.89 15.81
CA PRO A 60 -11.00 19.05 16.69
C PRO A 60 -12.33 19.67 17.16
N ASN A 61 -12.47 20.99 17.05
CA ASN A 61 -13.75 21.66 17.34
C ASN A 61 -14.74 21.58 16.17
N TYR A 62 -14.27 21.32 14.96
CA TYR A 62 -15.04 21.28 13.71
C TYR A 62 -14.61 20.11 12.85
N PRO A 63 -14.69 18.86 13.34
CA PRO A 63 -14.35 17.68 12.56
C PRO A 63 -15.35 17.50 11.42
N TRP A 64 -14.94 16.88 10.34
CA TRP A 64 -15.86 16.47 9.29
C TRP A 64 -16.79 15.35 9.77
N VAL A 65 -17.98 15.30 9.21
CA VAL A 65 -19.02 14.33 9.59
C VAL A 65 -19.62 13.66 8.37
N ILE A 66 -20.17 12.46 8.56
CA ILE A 66 -20.99 11.77 7.56
C ILE A 66 -22.29 12.54 7.35
N THR A 67 -22.76 12.61 6.12
CA THR A 67 -24.01 13.26 5.69
C THR A 67 -24.75 12.42 4.66
N GLU A 68 -26.07 12.56 4.59
CA GLU A 68 -26.93 11.95 3.56
C GLU A 68 -27.01 12.80 2.27
N THR A 69 -26.31 13.93 2.22
CA THR A 69 -26.17 14.73 1.00
C THR A 69 -24.99 14.16 0.21
N ALA A 70 -25.22 13.21 -0.66
CA ALA A 70 -24.20 12.47 -1.43
C ALA A 70 -24.24 12.84 -2.92
N TYR A 71 -23.12 12.63 -3.61
CA TYR A 71 -23.04 12.63 -5.06
C TYR A 71 -23.65 11.35 -5.63
N GLU A 72 -23.27 10.23 -5.06
CA GLU A 72 -23.74 8.88 -5.38
C GLU A 72 -24.02 8.11 -4.08
N GLY A 73 -24.92 7.14 -4.14
CA GLY A 73 -25.27 6.33 -2.97
C GLY A 73 -26.09 7.06 -1.92
N ASN A 74 -25.78 6.82 -0.63
CA ASN A 74 -26.53 7.34 0.51
C ASN A 74 -25.71 8.28 1.37
N TYR A 75 -24.38 8.21 1.34
CA TYR A 75 -23.51 8.92 2.27
C TYR A 75 -22.37 9.64 1.55
N ALA A 76 -21.97 10.75 2.12
CA ALA A 76 -20.80 11.54 1.80
C ALA A 76 -20.23 12.13 3.08
N ILE A 77 -19.21 12.97 3.01
CA ILE A 77 -18.70 13.72 4.16
C ILE A 77 -18.88 15.23 3.99
N LYS A 78 -18.96 15.94 5.11
CA LYS A 78 -19.23 17.38 5.16
C LYS A 78 -18.40 18.07 6.24
N SER A 79 -17.94 19.30 5.97
CA SER A 79 -17.36 20.21 6.96
C SER A 79 -18.39 20.66 8.00
N THR A 80 -17.96 21.08 9.20
CA THR A 80 -18.89 21.41 10.33
C THR A 80 -18.68 22.78 10.96
N CYS A 81 -18.02 23.73 10.31
CA CYS A 81 -17.88 25.07 10.85
C CYS A 81 -18.93 26.05 10.33
N GLU A 82 -20.11 25.57 9.98
CA GLU A 82 -21.25 26.40 9.58
C GLU A 82 -21.65 27.38 10.68
N GLY A 83 -21.90 28.64 10.35
CA GLY A 83 -22.29 29.71 11.29
C GLY A 83 -21.16 30.19 12.22
N VAL A 84 -19.92 29.74 12.00
CA VAL A 84 -18.78 30.09 12.85
C VAL A 84 -17.85 31.08 12.15
N SER A 85 -17.89 32.33 12.55
CA SER A 85 -17.00 33.38 12.04
C SER A 85 -15.53 32.98 12.23
N SER A 86 -14.72 33.07 11.16
CA SER A 86 -13.31 32.64 11.11
C SER A 86 -13.11 31.15 11.45
N GLY A 87 -14.16 30.32 11.26
CA GLY A 87 -14.10 28.88 11.46
C GLY A 87 -13.26 28.19 10.41
N GLN A 88 -12.69 27.04 10.79
CA GLN A 88 -11.98 26.15 9.88
C GLN A 88 -12.38 24.70 10.17
N SER A 89 -12.67 23.94 9.12
CA SER A 89 -12.93 22.51 9.16
C SER A 89 -11.99 21.82 8.18
N ILE A 90 -11.06 21.00 8.68
CA ILE A 90 -9.97 20.40 7.90
C ILE A 90 -9.99 18.89 8.12
N ILE A 91 -9.90 18.14 7.01
CA ILE A 91 -9.67 16.70 7.01
C ILE A 91 -8.47 16.39 6.12
N GLU A 92 -7.65 15.46 6.55
CA GLU A 92 -6.42 15.07 5.85
C GLU A 92 -6.29 13.56 5.76
N ILE A 93 -5.58 13.09 4.75
CA ILE A 93 -5.12 11.71 4.64
C ILE A 93 -3.71 11.69 4.08
N THR A 94 -2.85 10.85 4.64
CA THR A 94 -1.51 10.62 4.11
C THR A 94 -1.48 9.29 3.38
N VAL A 95 -1.01 9.31 2.14
CA VAL A 95 -1.04 8.19 1.20
C VAL A 95 0.34 7.96 0.63
N ASP A 96 0.77 6.72 0.60
CA ASP A 96 1.95 6.30 -0.16
C ASP A 96 1.55 6.04 -1.62
N VAL A 97 2.13 6.80 -2.52
CA VAL A 97 1.87 6.73 -3.96
C VAL A 97 2.97 5.91 -4.61
N PRO A 98 2.72 4.66 -5.04
CA PRO A 98 3.76 3.74 -5.50
C PRO A 98 4.33 4.11 -6.87
N GLU A 99 3.59 4.86 -7.67
CA GLU A 99 3.99 5.35 -8.99
C GLU A 99 3.20 6.60 -9.37
N ASP A 100 3.70 7.35 -10.36
CA ASP A 100 3.00 8.52 -10.88
C ASP A 100 1.59 8.14 -11.36
N GLY A 101 0.60 8.91 -10.95
CA GLY A 101 -0.80 8.62 -11.28
C GLY A 101 -1.70 9.82 -11.08
N VAL A 102 -2.96 9.56 -10.78
CA VAL A 102 -3.99 10.58 -10.61
C VAL A 102 -4.84 10.24 -9.39
N MET A 103 -5.04 11.21 -8.50
CA MET A 103 -6.09 11.15 -7.49
C MET A 103 -7.29 11.96 -7.94
N SER A 104 -8.48 11.62 -7.47
CA SER A 104 -9.70 12.34 -7.83
C SER A 104 -10.75 12.34 -6.71
N TYR A 105 -11.71 13.25 -6.83
CA TYR A 105 -12.87 13.32 -5.92
C TYR A 105 -14.03 14.10 -6.54
N TYR A 106 -15.23 13.91 -6.02
CA TYR A 106 -16.35 14.82 -6.22
C TYR A 106 -16.49 15.76 -5.04
N HIS A 107 -16.82 17.02 -5.34
CA HIS A 107 -17.10 18.01 -4.30
C HIS A 107 -18.31 18.86 -4.62
N LYS A 108 -18.92 19.38 -3.57
CA LYS A 108 -20.01 20.36 -3.59
C LYS A 108 -19.70 21.46 -2.59
N VAL A 109 -20.04 22.69 -2.92
CA VAL A 109 -19.86 23.85 -2.02
C VAL A 109 -21.13 24.69 -2.00
N SER A 110 -21.49 25.18 -0.82
CA SER A 110 -22.53 26.21 -0.66
C SER A 110 -22.02 27.16 0.43
N SER A 111 -21.54 28.34 0.01
CA SER A 111 -20.81 29.25 0.88
C SER A 111 -20.91 30.71 0.44
N GLU A 112 -20.38 31.64 1.23
CA GLU A 112 -20.22 33.02 0.77
C GLU A 112 -19.23 33.10 -0.39
N GLN A 113 -19.69 33.68 -1.50
CA GLN A 113 -18.89 33.83 -2.72
C GLN A 113 -17.62 34.64 -2.47
N ALA A 114 -16.47 34.06 -2.80
CA ALA A 114 -15.12 34.67 -2.72
C ALA A 114 -14.56 34.88 -1.29
N TRP A 115 -15.30 34.61 -0.24
CA TRP A 115 -14.88 34.84 1.15
C TRP A 115 -14.74 33.55 1.96
N ASP A 116 -15.73 32.66 1.89
CA ASP A 116 -15.65 31.35 2.52
C ASP A 116 -15.19 30.30 1.49
N LEU A 117 -13.99 29.79 1.71
CA LEU A 117 -13.27 29.02 0.70
C LEU A 117 -13.19 27.53 1.02
N ALA A 118 -13.66 26.70 0.09
CA ALA A 118 -13.39 25.27 0.05
C ALA A 118 -12.11 25.05 -0.77
N GLY A 119 -11.04 24.54 -0.15
CA GLY A 119 -9.75 24.34 -0.78
C GLY A 119 -9.28 22.87 -0.74
N PHE A 120 -8.54 22.47 -1.75
CA PHE A 120 -7.81 21.21 -1.77
C PHE A 120 -6.31 21.46 -1.90
N TYR A 121 -5.54 20.71 -1.13
CA TYR A 121 -4.08 20.86 -1.02
C TYR A 121 -3.40 19.48 -1.12
N ILE A 122 -2.25 19.45 -1.76
CA ILE A 122 -1.29 18.34 -1.73
C ILE A 122 -0.02 18.88 -1.08
N ASP A 123 0.46 18.25 0.00
CA ASP A 123 1.66 18.64 0.75
C ASP A 123 1.66 20.12 1.15
N ASN A 124 0.51 20.62 1.59
CA ASN A 124 0.24 22.03 1.89
C ASN A 124 0.32 23.00 0.69
N VAL A 125 0.49 22.50 -0.54
CA VAL A 125 0.38 23.32 -1.75
C VAL A 125 -1.06 23.35 -2.20
N GLN A 126 -1.64 24.55 -2.34
CA GLN A 126 -3.01 24.70 -2.80
C GLN A 126 -3.15 24.33 -4.28
N MET A 127 -3.99 23.33 -4.55
CA MET A 127 -4.28 22.84 -5.90
C MET A 127 -5.49 23.54 -6.51
N THR A 128 -6.54 23.74 -5.71
CA THR A 128 -7.77 24.43 -6.16
C THR A 128 -8.52 25.04 -5.00
N THR A 129 -9.39 26.02 -5.32
CA THR A 129 -10.40 26.54 -4.38
C THR A 129 -11.75 26.68 -5.09
N ALA A 130 -12.83 26.66 -4.28
CA ALA A 130 -14.18 26.96 -4.72
C ALA A 130 -14.92 27.76 -3.64
N SER A 131 -15.95 28.54 -4.03
CA SER A 131 -16.81 29.29 -3.12
C SER A 131 -18.13 29.62 -3.81
N GLY A 132 -19.13 30.07 -3.06
CA GLY A 132 -20.48 30.30 -3.55
C GLY A 132 -21.24 28.98 -3.71
N GLU A 133 -22.20 28.94 -4.66
CA GLU A 133 -22.98 27.75 -4.95
C GLU A 133 -22.32 26.94 -6.07
N VAL A 134 -21.71 25.83 -5.70
CA VAL A 134 -21.08 24.86 -6.63
C VAL A 134 -21.75 23.51 -6.42
N ASP A 135 -22.44 23.03 -7.43
CA ASP A 135 -23.02 21.68 -7.42
C ASP A 135 -21.95 20.62 -7.62
N TRP A 136 -22.29 19.35 -7.35
CA TRP A 136 -21.35 18.24 -7.44
C TRP A 136 -20.49 18.30 -8.69
N THR A 137 -19.20 18.43 -8.49
CA THR A 137 -18.20 18.66 -9.53
C THR A 137 -17.01 17.72 -9.33
N TYR A 138 -16.63 17.03 -10.38
CA TYR A 138 -15.44 16.16 -10.41
C TYR A 138 -14.15 17.00 -10.47
N LYS A 139 -13.16 16.56 -9.74
CA LYS A 139 -11.79 17.08 -9.77
C LYS A 139 -10.80 15.94 -9.83
N GLU A 140 -9.74 16.14 -10.60
CA GLU A 140 -8.62 15.22 -10.66
C GLU A 140 -7.30 15.98 -10.64
N PHE A 141 -6.26 15.36 -10.07
CA PHE A 141 -4.93 15.95 -9.94
C PHE A 141 -3.86 14.90 -10.17
N PRO A 142 -2.84 15.19 -11.00
CA PRO A 142 -1.68 14.32 -11.12
C PRO A 142 -0.92 14.31 -9.79
N VAL A 143 -0.45 13.13 -9.40
CA VAL A 143 0.39 12.90 -8.22
C VAL A 143 1.62 12.10 -8.64
N SER A 144 2.79 12.47 -8.12
CA SER A 144 4.02 11.72 -8.34
C SER A 144 4.13 10.55 -7.37
N ALA A 145 5.02 9.61 -7.65
CA ALA A 145 5.41 8.61 -6.66
C ALA A 145 6.02 9.28 -5.41
N GLY A 146 5.72 8.74 -4.24
CA GLY A 146 6.16 9.23 -2.93
C GLY A 146 5.03 9.35 -1.92
N THR A 147 5.36 9.69 -0.69
CA THR A 147 4.37 9.93 0.36
C THR A 147 3.78 11.32 0.22
N HIS A 148 2.46 11.43 0.13
CA HIS A 148 1.76 12.70 0.00
C HIS A 148 0.66 12.85 1.03
N THR A 149 0.45 14.07 1.52
CA THR A 149 -0.68 14.43 2.39
C THR A 149 -1.70 15.23 1.58
N TYR A 150 -2.89 14.67 1.43
CA TYR A 150 -4.04 15.32 0.83
C TYR A 150 -4.88 15.98 1.92
N SER A 151 -5.24 17.27 1.72
CA SER A 151 -5.96 18.05 2.73
C SER A 151 -7.12 18.81 2.08
N TRP A 152 -8.32 18.58 2.58
CA TRP A 152 -9.51 19.34 2.20
C TRP A 152 -9.87 20.29 3.34
N ARG A 153 -10.00 21.57 3.01
CA ARG A 153 -10.13 22.66 3.99
C ARG A 153 -11.30 23.54 3.63
N TYR A 154 -12.23 23.69 4.55
CA TYR A 154 -13.24 24.74 4.50
C TYR A 154 -12.83 25.82 5.48
N VAL A 155 -12.59 27.05 4.98
CA VAL A 155 -12.06 28.17 5.74
C VAL A 155 -12.98 29.35 5.54
N LYS A 156 -13.50 29.89 6.65
CA LYS A 156 -14.41 31.03 6.68
C LYS A 156 -13.69 32.31 7.03
N ASP A 157 -14.21 33.44 6.51
CA ASP A 157 -13.81 34.75 6.95
C ASP A 157 -14.51 35.15 8.27
N GLY A 158 -14.43 36.42 8.63
CA GLY A 158 -14.97 36.94 9.90
C GLY A 158 -16.41 37.41 9.84
N SER A 159 -17.12 37.29 8.72
CA SER A 159 -18.43 37.89 8.49
C SER A 159 -19.33 37.00 7.64
N PHE A 160 -20.60 37.21 7.67
CA PHE A 160 -21.68 36.65 6.87
C PHE A 160 -21.60 35.13 6.57
N ASP A 161 -22.74 34.49 6.86
CA ASP A 161 -22.99 33.08 6.50
C ASP A 161 -23.95 33.05 5.31
N ASN A 162 -23.54 32.57 4.15
CA ASN A 162 -24.37 32.45 2.97
C ASN A 162 -24.47 30.98 2.53
N GLY A 163 -25.64 30.63 1.95
CA GLY A 163 -25.92 29.28 1.50
C GLY A 163 -26.11 28.33 2.68
N GLN A 164 -25.63 27.09 2.53
CA GLN A 164 -25.59 26.08 3.59
C GLN A 164 -24.29 26.13 4.40
N ASP A 165 -23.37 27.02 4.02
CA ASP A 165 -22.12 27.31 4.71
C ASP A 165 -21.29 26.05 4.96
N ALA A 166 -21.10 25.25 3.91
CA ALA A 166 -20.42 23.97 4.02
C ALA A 166 -19.75 23.53 2.70
N PHE A 167 -18.85 22.56 2.87
CA PHE A 167 -18.09 21.87 1.83
C PHE A 167 -18.32 20.36 1.98
N TRP A 168 -18.70 19.68 0.91
CA TRP A 168 -18.94 18.24 0.84
C TRP A 168 -17.94 17.55 -0.06
N LEU A 169 -17.60 16.31 0.27
CA LEU A 169 -16.76 15.42 -0.54
C LEU A 169 -17.42 14.06 -0.66
N ASP A 170 -17.20 13.44 -1.82
CA ASP A 170 -17.68 12.10 -2.11
C ASP A 170 -16.79 11.44 -3.19
N ASN A 171 -16.85 10.12 -3.29
CA ASN A 171 -16.15 9.33 -4.31
C ASN A 171 -14.69 9.74 -4.48
N ILE A 172 -13.92 9.72 -3.37
CA ILE A 172 -12.48 9.98 -3.40
C ILE A 172 -11.77 8.75 -3.93
N THR A 173 -10.99 8.89 -5.01
CA THR A 173 -10.16 7.81 -5.54
C THR A 173 -8.70 8.07 -5.23
N LEU A 174 -8.10 7.16 -4.49
CA LEU A 174 -6.69 7.19 -4.07
C LEU A 174 -5.99 5.91 -4.52
N PHE A 175 -4.65 5.90 -4.46
CA PHE A 175 -3.92 4.64 -4.54
C PHE A 175 -4.24 3.79 -3.30
N LYS A 176 -4.60 2.53 -3.54
CA LYS A 176 -4.87 1.57 -2.49
C LYS A 176 -3.61 1.38 -1.64
N GLN A 177 -3.76 1.58 -0.35
CA GLN A 177 -2.68 1.33 0.57
C GLN A 177 -2.55 -0.17 0.82
N PRO A 178 -1.32 -0.71 0.92
CA PRO A 178 -1.14 -2.09 1.31
C PRO A 178 -1.74 -2.30 2.71
N GLU A 179 -2.45 -3.41 2.88
CA GLU A 179 -2.95 -3.80 4.19
C GLU A 179 -1.77 -3.93 5.17
N PRO A 180 -1.86 -3.36 6.37
CA PRO A 180 -0.78 -3.48 7.33
C PRO A 180 -0.46 -4.95 7.61
N PHE A 181 0.81 -5.33 7.46
CA PHE A 181 1.23 -6.67 7.81
C PHE A 181 1.04 -6.92 9.31
N THR A 182 0.12 -7.80 9.67
CA THR A 182 -0.21 -8.11 11.06
C THR A 182 0.67 -9.23 11.67
N GLY A 183 1.72 -9.61 10.97
CA GLY A 183 2.56 -10.76 11.28
C GLY A 183 2.03 -12.05 10.65
N GLY A 184 2.87 -13.04 10.50
CA GLY A 184 2.52 -14.33 9.89
C GLY A 184 3.64 -14.86 9.00
N TRP A 185 3.27 -15.75 8.09
CA TRP A 185 4.19 -16.30 7.11
C TRP A 185 4.16 -15.49 5.83
N LEU A 186 5.32 -15.08 5.34
CA LEU A 186 5.50 -14.48 4.01
C LEU A 186 5.74 -15.62 3.01
N HIS A 187 4.93 -15.73 1.95
CA HIS A 187 5.09 -16.74 0.88
C HIS A 187 5.51 -16.07 -0.43
N TYR A 188 6.46 -16.68 -1.11
CA TYR A 188 6.81 -16.36 -2.50
C TYR A 188 6.41 -17.50 -3.46
N ASP A 189 5.39 -18.25 -3.11
CA ASP A 189 4.79 -19.30 -3.93
C ASP A 189 3.27 -19.28 -3.76
N ASP A 190 2.58 -20.02 -4.62
CA ASP A 190 1.12 -20.20 -4.57
C ASP A 190 0.69 -21.34 -3.63
N GLY A 191 1.60 -21.88 -2.82
CA GLY A 191 1.39 -23.05 -1.96
C GLY A 191 1.34 -24.37 -2.72
N THR A 192 1.62 -24.38 -4.02
CA THR A 192 1.65 -25.59 -4.84
C THR A 192 3.06 -25.91 -5.33
N TYR A 193 3.46 -27.17 -5.24
CA TYR A 193 4.72 -27.61 -5.81
C TYR A 193 4.60 -27.68 -7.33
N ALA A 194 5.37 -26.86 -8.04
CA ALA A 194 5.36 -26.81 -9.49
C ALA A 194 6.55 -27.57 -10.11
N SER A 195 7.78 -27.38 -9.59
CA SER A 195 8.99 -27.99 -10.13
C SER A 195 10.18 -27.86 -9.17
N SER A 196 11.23 -28.64 -9.38
CA SER A 196 12.52 -28.49 -8.70
C SER A 196 13.61 -28.15 -9.70
N ILE A 197 14.56 -27.31 -9.26
CA ILE A 197 15.76 -27.00 -10.03
C ILE A 197 16.91 -27.81 -9.44
N GLY A 198 17.59 -28.58 -10.25
CA GLY A 198 18.77 -29.34 -9.85
C GLY A 198 19.84 -29.29 -10.92
N THR A 199 21.11 -29.31 -10.54
CA THR A 199 22.24 -29.27 -11.45
C THR A 199 22.50 -30.61 -12.18
N GLY A 200 21.79 -31.67 -11.76
CA GLY A 200 22.00 -33.03 -12.30
C GLY A 200 23.38 -33.66 -11.99
N GLN A 201 24.23 -32.89 -11.30
CA GLN A 201 25.57 -33.32 -10.86
C GLN A 201 25.81 -32.84 -9.42
N PRO A 202 26.63 -33.56 -8.64
CA PRO A 202 27.02 -33.08 -7.30
C PRO A 202 27.88 -31.81 -7.44
N SER A 203 27.27 -30.67 -7.32
CA SER A 203 27.97 -29.38 -7.21
C SER A 203 27.26 -28.48 -6.19
N PRO A 204 27.98 -27.58 -5.52
CA PRO A 204 27.34 -26.60 -4.65
C PRO A 204 26.33 -25.78 -5.44
N CYS A 205 25.08 -25.80 -5.04
CA CYS A 205 24.04 -24.95 -5.60
C CYS A 205 23.63 -23.95 -4.52
N TYR A 206 23.68 -22.67 -4.86
CA TYR A 206 23.21 -21.59 -4.01
C TYR A 206 21.98 -20.97 -4.66
N TRP A 207 20.96 -20.79 -3.88
CA TRP A 207 19.77 -20.08 -4.32
C TRP A 207 19.15 -19.37 -3.11
N GLY A 208 18.38 -18.36 -3.35
CA GLY A 208 17.83 -17.55 -2.29
C GLY A 208 16.66 -16.71 -2.77
N VAL A 209 15.98 -16.16 -1.81
CA VAL A 209 14.91 -15.18 -1.97
C VAL A 209 15.37 -13.88 -1.35
N SER A 210 15.14 -12.76 -2.03
CA SER A 210 15.39 -11.42 -1.50
C SER A 210 14.05 -10.78 -1.18
N PHE A 211 13.93 -10.28 0.04
CA PHE A 211 12.80 -9.49 0.47
C PHE A 211 13.14 -8.02 0.29
N PRO A 212 12.29 -7.22 -0.35
CA PRO A 212 12.52 -5.78 -0.41
C PRO A 212 12.47 -5.19 1.00
N ASP A 213 13.35 -4.23 1.25
CA ASP A 213 13.31 -3.40 2.45
C ASP A 213 12.16 -2.39 2.26
N THR A 214 10.98 -2.73 2.73
CA THR A 214 9.81 -1.86 2.67
C THR A 214 9.43 -1.42 4.07
N GLU A 215 8.87 -0.24 4.20
CA GLU A 215 8.37 0.29 5.48
C GLU A 215 7.30 -0.63 6.11
N GLU A 216 6.61 -1.42 5.30
CA GLU A 216 5.60 -2.39 5.69
C GLU A 216 6.11 -3.41 6.72
N TYR A 217 7.39 -3.82 6.64
CA TYR A 217 8.00 -4.76 7.60
C TYR A 217 8.86 -4.09 8.66
N ALA A 218 8.84 -2.76 8.72
CA ALA A 218 9.62 -2.02 9.71
C ALA A 218 9.19 -2.41 11.14
N GLY A 219 10.17 -2.82 11.95
CA GLY A 219 9.93 -3.25 13.33
C GLY A 219 9.59 -4.74 13.50
N TYR A 220 9.43 -5.52 12.43
CA TYR A 220 9.27 -6.96 12.50
C TYR A 220 10.63 -7.68 12.49
N SER A 221 10.65 -8.87 13.09
CA SER A 221 11.82 -9.75 13.08
C SER A 221 11.44 -11.08 12.45
N VAL A 222 12.31 -11.59 11.58
CA VAL A 222 12.20 -12.96 11.07
C VAL A 222 12.57 -13.90 12.23
N THR A 223 11.61 -14.71 12.64
CA THR A 223 11.77 -15.66 13.74
C THR A 223 11.85 -17.10 13.29
N LYS A 224 11.37 -17.39 12.09
CA LYS A 224 11.36 -18.73 11.49
C LYS A 224 11.49 -18.65 9.99
N LEU A 225 12.07 -19.66 9.39
CA LEU A 225 12.05 -19.94 7.96
C LEU A 225 11.38 -21.29 7.74
N ALA A 226 10.69 -21.47 6.60
CA ALA A 226 10.18 -22.76 6.20
C ALA A 226 10.77 -23.17 4.84
N VAL A 227 11.22 -24.40 4.74
CA VAL A 227 11.84 -24.97 3.54
C VAL A 227 11.02 -26.18 3.10
N TYR A 228 10.59 -26.22 1.83
CA TYR A 228 9.84 -27.35 1.32
C TYR A 228 10.77 -28.54 1.01
N ASP A 229 10.58 -29.64 1.68
CA ASP A 229 11.30 -30.90 1.52
C ASP A 229 10.61 -31.75 0.44
N ALA A 230 11.03 -31.56 -0.82
CA ALA A 230 10.24 -31.97 -1.98
C ALA A 230 10.19 -33.48 -2.26
N ALA A 231 11.25 -34.24 -2.01
CA ALA A 231 11.29 -35.68 -2.34
C ALA A 231 12.49 -36.39 -1.66
N PRO A 232 12.43 -37.72 -1.51
CA PRO A 232 13.52 -38.50 -0.90
C PRO A 232 14.89 -38.35 -1.56
N ASP A 233 14.90 -38.11 -2.87
CA ASP A 233 16.16 -37.94 -3.64
C ASP A 233 16.94 -36.68 -3.25
N TYR A 234 16.33 -35.76 -2.52
CA TYR A 234 16.93 -34.53 -2.03
C TYR A 234 17.15 -34.52 -0.49
N ALA A 235 16.95 -35.68 0.14
CA ALA A 235 17.26 -35.82 1.56
C ALA A 235 18.75 -35.52 1.82
N GLY A 236 19.02 -34.76 2.86
CA GLY A 236 20.38 -34.36 3.18
C GLY A 236 20.46 -33.21 4.16
N THR A 237 21.69 -32.84 4.50
CA THR A 237 21.95 -31.67 5.34
C THR A 237 22.33 -30.47 4.47
N TYR A 238 21.63 -29.37 4.66
CA TYR A 238 21.79 -28.12 3.93
C TYR A 238 22.13 -27.00 4.90
N THR A 239 22.66 -25.92 4.39
CA THR A 239 22.93 -24.72 5.17
C THR A 239 21.97 -23.61 4.74
N ALA A 240 21.14 -23.13 5.67
CA ALA A 240 20.34 -21.93 5.48
C ALA A 240 21.11 -20.71 6.00
N ASN A 241 21.24 -19.70 5.16
CA ASN A 241 21.89 -18.44 5.50
C ASN A 241 20.88 -17.29 5.36
N VAL A 242 20.85 -16.40 6.33
CA VAL A 242 20.09 -15.15 6.30
C VAL A 242 21.05 -14.00 6.15
N TYR A 243 20.81 -13.13 5.18
CA TYR A 243 21.61 -11.94 4.91
C TYR A 243 20.76 -10.69 5.07
N PHE A 244 21.40 -9.61 5.50
CA PHE A 244 20.77 -8.28 5.57
C PHE A 244 21.42 -7.34 4.54
N GLY A 245 20.57 -6.63 3.79
CA GLY A 245 21.01 -5.71 2.74
C GLY A 245 21.58 -6.42 1.51
N GLY A 246 22.01 -5.63 0.54
CA GLY A 246 22.49 -6.09 -0.76
C GLY A 246 21.49 -5.81 -1.88
N THR A 247 21.98 -5.41 -3.07
CA THR A 247 21.11 -5.03 -4.20
C THR A 247 21.15 -6.07 -5.32
N ASN A 248 22.32 -6.65 -5.61
CA ASN A 248 22.49 -7.65 -6.68
C ASN A 248 23.25 -8.89 -6.17
N ALA A 249 23.55 -8.92 -4.89
CA ALA A 249 24.18 -10.03 -4.18
C ALA A 249 23.82 -9.94 -2.71
N PRO A 250 23.88 -11.06 -1.95
CA PRO A 250 23.66 -11.05 -0.52
C PRO A 250 24.57 -10.04 0.19
N GLY A 251 24.00 -9.27 1.12
CA GLY A 251 24.73 -8.29 1.93
C GLY A 251 25.48 -8.93 3.09
N THR A 252 25.22 -8.48 4.30
CA THR A 252 25.86 -8.99 5.53
C THR A 252 25.16 -10.25 6.02
N LEU A 253 25.93 -11.33 6.21
CA LEU A 253 25.42 -12.56 6.81
C LEU A 253 25.04 -12.30 8.28
N VAL A 254 23.78 -12.56 8.64
CA VAL A 254 23.25 -12.34 10.01
C VAL A 254 22.94 -13.64 10.72
N SER A 255 22.64 -14.71 10.01
CA SER A 255 22.37 -16.03 10.60
C SER A 255 22.76 -17.16 9.69
N THR A 256 23.17 -18.27 10.26
CA THR A 256 23.48 -19.54 9.57
C THR A 256 22.93 -20.69 10.40
N GLN A 257 22.19 -21.61 9.76
CA GLN A 257 21.66 -22.80 10.40
C GLN A 257 21.75 -24.00 9.47
N GLU A 258 22.10 -25.18 10.04
CA GLU A 258 21.98 -26.44 9.32
C GLU A 258 20.53 -26.95 9.34
N VAL A 259 20.07 -27.42 8.21
CA VAL A 259 18.72 -27.96 7.99
C VAL A 259 18.87 -29.38 7.46
N THR A 260 18.21 -30.32 8.11
CA THR A 260 18.13 -31.69 7.59
C THR A 260 16.79 -31.93 6.92
N LEU A 261 16.81 -32.22 5.63
CA LEU A 261 15.67 -32.60 4.85
C LEU A 261 15.61 -34.13 4.76
N THR A 262 14.44 -34.70 4.94
CA THR A 262 14.22 -36.14 4.99
C THR A 262 13.41 -36.69 3.82
N GLY A 263 12.98 -35.82 2.92
CA GLY A 263 12.23 -36.19 1.70
C GLY A 263 10.75 -36.47 1.96
N VAL A 264 10.14 -35.80 2.94
CA VAL A 264 8.75 -36.06 3.37
C VAL A 264 7.69 -35.37 2.53
N ALA A 265 8.06 -34.53 1.56
CA ALA A 265 7.16 -33.70 0.76
C ALA A 265 6.26 -32.75 1.64
N ASP A 266 6.89 -32.08 2.58
CA ASP A 266 6.26 -31.14 3.50
C ASP A 266 7.21 -29.98 3.84
N PHE A 267 6.71 -28.92 4.49
CA PHE A 267 7.54 -27.82 4.96
C PHE A 267 8.29 -28.19 6.25
N VAL A 268 9.57 -27.89 6.26
CA VAL A 268 10.43 -28.02 7.45
C VAL A 268 10.72 -26.62 7.97
N GLU A 269 10.27 -26.32 9.20
CA GLU A 269 10.57 -25.06 9.89
C GLU A 269 12.00 -25.06 10.44
N ILE A 270 12.64 -23.89 10.34
CA ILE A 270 13.99 -23.62 10.81
C ILE A 270 13.97 -22.42 11.76
#